data_3129ad7a076349f83f6356cad35f7cb3
#
_entry.id   3129ad7a076349f83f6356cad35f7cb3
#
_cell.length_a   1.000
_cell.length_b   1.000
_cell.length_c   1.000
_cell.angle_alpha   90.00
_cell.angle_beta   90.00
_cell.angle_gamma   90.00
#
_symmetry.space_group_name_H-M   'P 1'
#
loop_
_entity.id
_entity.type
_entity.pdbx_description
1 polymer ?
#
loop_
_entity_poly.entity_id
_entity_poly.type
_entity_poly.pdbx_seq_one_letter_code
_entity_poly.pdbx_strand_id
1 'polypeptide(L)'
;MNPVFVYPQSRFESAALIDLRSGEERARLSPSALQGFFNIVQRWQLKNDEARELLGSVSSSTYCEIKKNPTNTLDVDRITRVSYLIGIYKALHVLYGDPLADQWVKMPNTNMLFSGHSPLELMTQGGIVAMQQVKTLLDSSRSGL
;
A
#
# COMPACT_ATOMS: atom_id res chain seq x y z
N MET A 1 -8.47 -39.47 18.46
CA MET A 1 -7.35 -38.55 18.58
C MET A 1 -7.03 -37.99 17.19
N ASN A 2 -7.21 -36.69 17.01
CA ASN A 2 -6.94 -36.10 15.71
C ASN A 2 -5.43 -36.20 15.41
N PRO A 3 -5.06 -36.57 14.19
CA PRO A 3 -3.66 -36.51 13.83
C PRO A 3 -3.22 -35.06 13.97
N VAL A 4 -2.35 -34.83 14.90
CA VAL A 4 -1.75 -33.53 15.08
C VAL A 4 -0.77 -33.35 13.94
N PHE A 5 -1.13 -32.55 12.98
CA PHE A 5 -0.12 -32.05 12.06
C PHE A 5 0.84 -31.20 12.86
N VAL A 6 1.96 -31.76 13.18
CA VAL A 6 3.02 -30.99 13.82
C VAL A 6 3.66 -30.17 12.73
N TYR A 7 3.16 -28.97 12.55
CA TYR A 7 3.93 -27.98 11.82
C TYR A 7 5.20 -27.72 12.62
N PRO A 8 6.35 -27.60 11.96
CA PRO A 8 7.53 -27.18 12.68
C PRO A 8 7.15 -25.92 13.46
N GLN A 9 7.34 -26.00 14.75
CA GLN A 9 7.13 -24.87 15.64
C GLN A 9 8.10 -23.78 15.18
N SER A 10 7.66 -23.05 14.18
CA SER A 10 8.45 -21.96 13.69
C SER A 10 8.40 -20.83 14.71
N ARG A 11 9.32 -19.93 14.56
CA ARG A 11 9.45 -18.71 15.34
C ARG A 11 8.25 -17.76 15.17
N PHE A 12 7.22 -18.19 14.47
CA PHE A 12 6.03 -17.38 14.25
C PHE A 12 5.03 -17.65 15.35
N GLU A 13 4.86 -16.68 16.22
CA GLU A 13 3.66 -16.61 17.01
C GLU A 13 2.52 -16.29 16.06
N SER A 14 1.45 -17.08 16.14
CA SER A 14 0.30 -16.81 15.30
C SER A 14 -0.33 -15.50 15.78
N ALA A 15 -0.16 -14.45 14.99
CA ALA A 15 -0.85 -13.20 15.21
C ALA A 15 -2.33 -13.39 14.90
N ALA A 16 -3.19 -12.73 15.67
CA ALA A 16 -4.61 -12.68 15.35
C ALA A 16 -4.81 -12.04 13.97
N LEU A 17 -5.72 -12.61 13.19
CA LEU A 17 -6.09 -12.02 11.91
C LEU A 17 -6.75 -10.68 12.14
N ILE A 18 -6.37 -9.70 11.31
CA ILE A 18 -7.02 -8.40 11.32
C ILE A 18 -8.33 -8.51 10.55
N ASP A 19 -9.44 -8.18 11.21
CA ASP A 19 -10.75 -8.18 10.56
C ASP A 19 -11.11 -6.76 10.12
N LEU A 20 -10.87 -6.47 8.86
CA LEU A 20 -11.17 -5.15 8.28
C LEU A 20 -12.67 -4.87 8.14
N ARG A 21 -13.53 -5.87 8.34
CA ARG A 21 -14.98 -5.65 8.39
C ARG A 21 -15.39 -4.97 9.70
N SER A 22 -14.57 -5.10 10.72
CA SER A 22 -14.81 -4.47 12.03
C SER A 22 -14.50 -2.97 11.95
N GLY A 23 -15.49 -2.14 12.21
CA GLY A 23 -15.31 -0.69 12.31
C GLY A 23 -14.35 -0.28 13.40
N GLU A 24 -14.32 -1.02 14.52
CA GLU A 24 -13.37 -0.77 15.61
C GLU A 24 -11.94 -1.02 15.17
N GLU A 25 -11.68 -2.11 14.45
CA GLU A 25 -10.35 -2.40 13.92
C GLU A 25 -9.92 -1.34 12.91
N ARG A 26 -10.80 -0.93 12.02
CA ARG A 26 -10.49 0.13 11.06
C ARG A 26 -10.23 1.46 11.76
N ALA A 27 -11.00 1.78 12.77
CA ALA A 27 -10.79 3.00 13.56
C ALA A 27 -9.44 2.98 14.27
N ARG A 28 -9.03 1.83 14.77
CA ARG A 28 -7.73 1.66 15.42
C ARG A 28 -6.56 1.82 14.44
N LEU A 29 -6.71 1.30 13.24
CA LEU A 29 -5.64 1.26 12.25
C LEU A 29 -5.55 2.53 11.40
N SER A 30 -6.65 3.25 11.23
CA SER A 30 -6.74 4.37 10.29
C SER A 30 -5.76 5.51 10.57
N PRO A 31 -5.52 5.94 11.82
CA PRO A 31 -4.57 7.03 12.06
C PRO A 31 -3.16 6.72 11.58
N SER A 32 -2.64 5.53 11.89
CA SER A 32 -1.32 5.10 11.43
C SER A 32 -1.27 4.94 9.92
N ALA A 33 -2.33 4.38 9.33
CA ALA A 33 -2.44 4.21 7.90
C ALA A 33 -2.40 5.55 7.18
N LEU A 34 -3.18 6.52 7.64
CA LEU A 34 -3.20 7.86 7.05
C LEU A 34 -1.87 8.59 7.22
N GLN A 35 -1.23 8.45 8.36
CA GLN A 35 0.10 9.02 8.57
C GLN A 35 1.09 8.43 7.56
N GLY A 36 1.08 7.12 7.37
CA GLY A 36 1.91 6.45 6.38
C GLY A 36 1.59 6.90 4.97
N PHE A 37 0.30 7.02 4.63
CA PHE A 37 -0.13 7.49 3.32
C PHE A 37 0.38 8.90 3.01
N PHE A 38 0.20 9.84 3.92
CA PHE A 38 0.65 11.22 3.69
C PHE A 38 2.17 11.34 3.68
N ASN A 39 2.88 10.50 4.42
CA ASN A 39 4.33 10.41 4.30
C ASN A 39 4.73 9.96 2.89
N ILE A 40 4.04 8.96 2.33
CA ILE A 40 4.29 8.49 0.96
C ILE A 40 3.99 9.59 -0.06
N VAL A 41 2.88 10.30 0.11
CA VAL A 41 2.52 11.42 -0.77
C VAL A 41 3.66 12.44 -0.83
N GLN A 42 4.24 12.76 0.31
CA GLN A 42 5.36 13.69 0.40
C GLN A 42 6.63 13.12 -0.22
N ARG A 43 6.98 11.88 0.13
CA ARG A 43 8.20 11.23 -0.35
C ARG A 43 8.19 10.99 -1.85
N TRP A 44 7.06 10.58 -2.38
CA TRP A 44 6.89 10.37 -3.82
C TRP A 44 6.58 11.65 -4.58
N GLN A 45 6.43 12.77 -3.89
CA GLN A 45 6.09 14.06 -4.48
C GLN A 45 4.84 13.96 -5.36
N LEU A 46 3.79 13.36 -4.81
CA LEU A 46 2.54 13.18 -5.53
C LEU A 46 1.77 14.50 -5.61
N LYS A 47 1.16 14.73 -6.76
CA LYS A 47 0.18 15.81 -6.92
C LYS A 47 -1.11 15.43 -6.20
N ASN A 48 -1.92 16.44 -5.88
CA ASN A 48 -3.19 16.20 -5.17
C ASN A 48 -4.12 15.26 -5.93
N ASP A 49 -4.22 15.40 -7.25
CA ASP A 49 -5.03 14.52 -8.08
C ASP A 49 -4.51 13.07 -8.07
N GLU A 50 -3.20 12.88 -8.12
CA GLU A 50 -2.59 11.55 -8.04
C GLU A 50 -2.87 10.90 -6.68
N ALA A 51 -2.68 11.65 -5.60
CA ALA A 51 -2.94 11.16 -4.25
C ALA A 51 -4.42 10.81 -4.04
N ARG A 52 -5.33 11.61 -4.56
CA ARG A 52 -6.77 11.36 -4.51
C ARG A 52 -7.14 10.06 -5.24
N GLU A 53 -6.58 9.86 -6.43
CA GLU A 53 -6.81 8.63 -7.20
C GLU A 53 -6.30 7.39 -6.45
N LEU A 54 -5.11 7.47 -5.89
CA LEU A 54 -4.55 6.35 -5.13
C LEU A 54 -5.39 6.03 -3.89
N LEU A 55 -6.03 7.02 -3.30
CA LEU A 55 -6.89 6.83 -2.12
C LEU A 55 -8.31 6.34 -2.48
N GLY A 56 -8.57 6.12 -3.77
CA GLY A 56 -9.85 5.59 -4.25
C GLY A 56 -10.73 6.62 -4.92
N SER A 57 -10.14 7.53 -5.68
CA SER A 57 -10.85 8.58 -6.42
C SER A 57 -11.70 9.47 -5.52
N VAL A 58 -11.16 9.82 -4.36
CA VAL A 58 -11.87 10.69 -3.42
C VAL A 58 -11.98 12.11 -3.97
N SER A 59 -13.06 12.80 -3.60
CA SER A 59 -13.26 14.19 -4.00
C SER A 59 -12.20 15.10 -3.37
N SER A 60 -12.00 16.27 -3.97
CA SER A 60 -11.07 17.26 -3.45
C SER A 60 -11.42 17.69 -2.02
N SER A 61 -12.72 17.87 -1.75
CA SER A 61 -13.18 18.26 -0.41
C SER A 61 -12.93 17.15 0.62
N THR A 62 -13.23 15.91 0.27
CA THR A 62 -12.98 14.76 1.14
C THR A 62 -11.49 14.60 1.42
N TYR A 63 -10.65 14.74 0.40
CA TYR A 63 -9.20 14.66 0.55
C TYR A 63 -8.67 15.74 1.49
N CYS A 64 -9.12 16.98 1.32
CA CYS A 64 -8.72 18.09 2.20
C CYS A 64 -9.15 17.83 3.64
N GLU A 65 -10.34 17.29 3.84
CA GLU A 65 -10.85 16.98 5.17
C GLU A 65 -10.03 15.88 5.85
N ILE A 66 -9.73 14.80 5.14
CA ILE A 66 -8.88 13.72 5.63
C ILE A 66 -7.48 14.24 5.98
N LYS A 67 -6.93 15.10 5.14
CA LYS A 67 -5.61 15.68 5.35
C LYS A 67 -5.56 16.57 6.60
N LYS A 68 -6.62 17.34 6.84
CA LYS A 68 -6.73 18.20 8.03
C LYS A 68 -6.97 17.40 9.30
N ASN A 69 -7.72 16.30 9.20
CA ASN A 69 -8.09 15.47 10.33
C ASN A 69 -7.79 14.00 10.03
N PRO A 70 -6.50 13.57 10.18
CA PRO A 70 -6.09 12.21 9.84
C PRO A 70 -6.56 11.15 10.84
N THR A 71 -7.48 11.49 11.73
CA THR A 71 -8.10 10.54 12.68
C THR A 71 -9.38 9.91 12.13
N ASN A 72 -9.83 10.29 10.94
CA ASN A 72 -11.01 9.70 10.32
C ASN A 72 -10.83 8.21 10.09
N THR A 73 -11.88 7.45 10.37
CA THR A 73 -11.90 6.01 10.10
C THR A 73 -12.05 5.78 8.60
N LEU A 74 -11.13 5.03 8.02
CA LEU A 74 -11.17 4.64 6.62
C LEU A 74 -12.10 3.44 6.43
N ASP A 75 -12.80 3.40 5.29
CA ASP A 75 -13.54 2.20 4.89
C ASP A 75 -12.59 1.09 4.43
N VAL A 76 -13.13 -0.10 4.16
CA VAL A 76 -12.34 -1.27 3.78
C VAL A 76 -11.54 -1.00 2.52
N ASP A 77 -12.15 -0.38 1.50
CA ASP A 77 -11.48 -0.09 0.23
C ASP A 77 -10.26 0.82 0.44
N ARG A 78 -10.44 1.92 1.13
CA ARG A 78 -9.37 2.91 1.32
C ARG A 78 -8.25 2.39 2.19
N ILE A 79 -8.57 1.69 3.28
CA ILE A 79 -7.53 1.13 4.15
C ILE A 79 -6.74 0.04 3.44
N THR A 80 -7.39 -0.73 2.56
CA THR A 80 -6.72 -1.75 1.75
C THR A 80 -5.75 -1.10 0.76
N ARG A 81 -6.16 -0.04 0.08
CA ARG A 81 -5.30 0.72 -0.84
C ARG A 81 -4.07 1.26 -0.11
N VAL A 82 -4.28 1.88 1.03
CA VAL A 82 -3.18 2.43 1.84
C VAL A 82 -2.23 1.33 2.29
N SER A 83 -2.77 0.18 2.69
CA SER A 83 -1.95 -0.98 3.10
C SER A 83 -1.04 -1.45 1.97
N TYR A 84 -1.56 -1.57 0.74
CA TYR A 84 -0.72 -1.91 -0.41
C TYR A 84 0.36 -0.87 -0.67
N LEU A 85 0.02 0.41 -0.61
CA LEU A 85 0.98 1.48 -0.86
C LEU A 85 2.10 1.49 0.18
N ILE A 86 1.77 1.28 1.44
CA ILE A 86 2.78 1.17 2.51
C ILE A 86 3.69 -0.03 2.26
N GLY A 87 3.12 -1.17 1.88
CA GLY A 87 3.90 -2.37 1.55
C GLY A 87 4.82 -2.16 0.36
N ILE A 88 4.34 -1.48 -0.68
CA ILE A 88 5.14 -1.11 -1.86
C ILE A 88 6.29 -0.19 -1.46
N TYR A 89 6.00 0.84 -0.67
CA TYR A 89 7.01 1.77 -0.17
C TYR A 89 8.12 1.05 0.59
N LYS A 90 7.74 0.19 1.53
CA LYS A 90 8.71 -0.60 2.30
C LYS A 90 9.54 -1.52 1.42
N ALA A 91 8.91 -2.20 0.47
CA ALA A 91 9.61 -3.10 -0.45
C ALA A 91 10.63 -2.34 -1.30
N LEU A 92 10.28 -1.17 -1.79
CA LEU A 92 11.19 -0.33 -2.58
C LEU A 92 12.41 0.10 -1.76
N HIS A 93 12.22 0.46 -0.50
CA HIS A 93 13.33 0.86 0.36
C HIS A 93 14.20 -0.30 0.82
N VAL A 94 13.71 -1.54 0.74
CA VAL A 94 14.53 -2.74 0.93
C VAL A 94 15.35 -3.04 -0.33
N LEU A 95 14.73 -2.90 -1.51
CA LEU A 95 15.37 -3.23 -2.79
C LEU A 95 16.37 -2.17 -3.24
N TYR A 96 16.06 -0.92 -3.03
CA TYR A 96 16.83 0.22 -3.53
C TYR A 96 17.10 1.19 -2.39
N GLY A 97 18.22 1.88 -2.47
CA GLY A 97 18.48 2.97 -1.53
C GLY A 97 17.64 4.21 -1.87
N ASP A 98 17.51 5.11 -0.90
CA ASP A 98 17.06 6.46 -1.17
C ASP A 98 18.08 7.11 -2.12
N PRO A 99 17.76 7.92 -3.05
CA PRO A 99 16.47 8.42 -3.49
C PRO A 99 15.81 7.57 -4.58
N LEU A 100 16.46 6.50 -5.09
CA LEU A 100 15.89 5.68 -6.17
C LEU A 100 14.57 5.06 -5.75
N ALA A 101 14.46 4.59 -4.51
CA ALA A 101 13.22 4.02 -3.98
C ALA A 101 12.05 5.00 -4.09
N ASP A 102 12.29 6.29 -3.85
CA ASP A 102 11.24 7.31 -3.90
C ASP A 102 10.95 7.80 -5.33
N GLN A 103 11.86 7.59 -6.26
CA GLN A 103 11.69 7.98 -7.66
C GLN A 103 11.08 6.88 -8.52
N TRP A 104 11.22 5.63 -8.10
CA TRP A 104 10.89 4.45 -8.89
C TRP A 104 9.47 4.47 -9.43
N VAL A 105 8.51 4.90 -8.62
CA VAL A 105 7.08 4.88 -9.00
C VAL A 105 6.74 5.82 -10.13
N LYS A 106 7.54 6.86 -10.35
CA LYS A 106 7.32 7.85 -11.41
C LYS A 106 8.15 7.58 -12.66
N MET A 107 9.03 6.60 -12.63
CA MET A 107 9.89 6.29 -13.77
C MET A 107 9.21 5.31 -14.71
N PRO A 108 9.31 5.52 -16.04
CA PRO A 108 8.86 4.51 -16.99
C PRO A 108 9.58 3.18 -16.73
N ASN A 109 8.85 2.09 -16.83
CA ASN A 109 9.36 0.77 -16.48
C ASN A 109 9.14 -0.21 -17.63
N THR A 110 10.18 -0.94 -18.00
CA THR A 110 10.13 -1.88 -19.12
C THR A 110 9.62 -3.26 -18.74
N ASN A 111 9.38 -3.53 -17.45
CA ASN A 111 8.76 -4.77 -17.06
C ASN A 111 7.39 -4.92 -17.72
N MET A 112 7.06 -6.14 -18.13
CA MET A 112 5.82 -6.44 -18.88
C MET A 112 4.56 -5.92 -18.17
N LEU A 113 4.56 -5.91 -16.85
CA LEU A 113 3.42 -5.39 -16.06
C LEU A 113 3.12 -3.94 -16.41
N PHE A 114 4.14 -3.13 -16.65
CA PHE A 114 3.98 -1.69 -16.85
C PHE A 114 3.92 -1.28 -18.31
N SER A 115 4.39 -2.12 -19.22
CA SER A 115 4.37 -1.85 -20.67
C SER A 115 4.96 -0.49 -21.05
N GLY A 116 6.01 -0.07 -20.37
CA GLY A 116 6.67 1.23 -20.62
C GLY A 116 6.08 2.40 -19.87
N HIS A 117 4.95 2.22 -19.17
CA HIS A 117 4.38 3.25 -18.30
C HIS A 117 5.04 3.25 -16.93
N SER A 118 4.82 4.28 -16.16
CA SER A 118 5.29 4.29 -14.78
C SER A 118 4.40 3.44 -13.89
N PRO A 119 4.94 2.89 -12.79
CA PRO A 119 4.11 2.22 -11.80
C PRO A 119 2.98 3.09 -11.26
N LEU A 120 3.24 4.39 -11.09
CA LEU A 120 2.21 5.33 -10.62
C LEU A 120 1.04 5.42 -11.60
N GLU A 121 1.32 5.51 -12.92
CA GLU A 121 0.27 5.51 -13.92
C GLU A 121 -0.57 4.23 -13.87
N LEU A 122 0.10 3.08 -13.75
CA LEU A 122 -0.62 1.82 -13.65
C LEU A 122 -1.53 1.79 -12.43
N MET A 123 -1.03 2.22 -11.28
CA MET A 123 -1.81 2.17 -10.03
C MET A 123 -2.95 3.19 -10.01
N THR A 124 -2.75 4.38 -10.57
CA THR A 124 -3.83 5.38 -10.64
C THR A 124 -4.93 4.97 -11.61
N GLN A 125 -4.59 4.27 -12.68
CA GLN A 125 -5.58 3.81 -13.66
C GLN A 125 -6.20 2.47 -13.32
N GLY A 126 -5.41 1.58 -12.72
CA GLY A 126 -5.83 0.19 -12.45
C GLY A 126 -6.36 -0.08 -11.04
N GLY A 127 -6.23 0.86 -10.13
CA GLY A 127 -6.78 0.75 -8.78
C GLY A 127 -6.16 -0.34 -7.92
N ILE A 128 -6.95 -0.94 -7.06
CA ILE A 128 -6.49 -1.95 -6.09
C ILE A 128 -5.82 -3.14 -6.76
N VAL A 129 -6.37 -3.62 -7.87
CA VAL A 129 -5.79 -4.77 -8.58
C VAL A 129 -4.37 -4.45 -9.04
N ALA A 130 -4.16 -3.25 -9.59
CA ALA A 130 -2.83 -2.82 -10.01
C ALA A 130 -1.88 -2.68 -8.82
N MET A 131 -2.33 -2.16 -7.71
CA MET A 131 -1.53 -2.06 -6.48
C MET A 131 -1.08 -3.43 -5.99
N GLN A 132 -1.99 -4.40 -6.02
CA GLN A 132 -1.68 -5.78 -5.66
C GLN A 132 -0.62 -6.37 -6.58
N GLN A 133 -0.74 -6.14 -7.89
CA GLN A 133 0.21 -6.62 -8.88
C GLN A 133 1.61 -6.03 -8.66
N VAL A 134 1.68 -4.74 -8.40
CA VAL A 134 2.95 -4.06 -8.12
C VAL A 134 3.59 -4.60 -6.84
N LYS A 135 2.80 -4.76 -5.79
CA LYS A 135 3.30 -5.32 -4.53
C LYS A 135 3.82 -6.75 -4.72
N THR A 136 3.09 -7.58 -5.45
CA THR A 136 3.50 -8.96 -5.74
C THR A 136 4.82 -8.99 -6.51
N LEU A 137 4.97 -8.12 -7.51
CA LEU A 137 6.21 -8.02 -8.27
C LEU A 137 7.39 -7.66 -7.38
N LEU A 138 7.22 -6.68 -6.50
CA LEU A 138 8.29 -6.23 -5.60
C LEU A 138 8.63 -7.29 -4.55
N ASP A 139 7.63 -7.97 -4.02
CA ASP A 139 7.84 -9.04 -3.05
C ASP A 139 8.61 -10.21 -3.68
N SER A 140 8.29 -10.55 -4.93
CA SER A 140 9.04 -11.57 -5.69
C SER A 140 10.50 -11.16 -5.88
N SER A 141 10.74 -9.89 -6.18
CA SER A 141 12.10 -9.36 -6.34
C SER A 141 12.88 -9.40 -5.02
N ARG A 142 12.23 -9.14 -3.89
CA ARG A 142 12.83 -9.24 -2.56
C ARG A 142 13.22 -10.68 -2.21
N SER A 143 12.44 -11.63 -2.68
CA SER A 143 12.68 -13.05 -2.43
C SER A 143 13.71 -13.68 -3.38
N GLY A 144 14.19 -12.93 -4.35
CA GLY A 144 15.12 -13.45 -5.36
C GLY A 144 14.46 -14.35 -6.39
N LEU A 145 13.16 -14.27 -6.53
CA LEU A 145 12.40 -15.07 -7.49
C LEU A 145 12.15 -14.35 -8.80
#